data_e6f86dc39613b92befe9b4891797f061
#
_entry.id   e6f86dc39613b92befe9b4891797f061
#
_cell.length_a   1.000
_cell.length_b   1.000
_cell.length_c   1.000
_cell.angle_alpha   90.00
_cell.angle_beta   90.00
_cell.angle_gamma   90.00
#
_symmetry.space_group_name_H-M   'P 1'
#
loop_
_entity.id
_entity.type
_entity.pdbx_description
1 polymer ?
#
loop_
_entity_poly.entity_id
_entity_poly.type
_entity_poly.pdbx_seq_one_letter_code
_entity_poly.pdbx_strand_id
1 'polypeptide(L)'
;MKVCKKCNKKEGEVKFPKVGLICKPCKNETDASRYINIKVSREIVDEAKKAVGLIREAHKAGVDVSTIKHAWLKNDESSLFVTNPLFKGAGQKTEFYNKIIEDLKQYSPKFPKIKRQNIEQGHLLVVDPADIHIGKLASSFETNDEYNNNIAVKRVLDGVQGILDKSSGFNIDKIVFVGGNDILHIDTPKRQTTSGTPQDTDGMWYDNFLIAKQLYIDVLSTLLSFADVHFIFNPSNHDYTNGFFLADVIQTYFRNCENITFDCNINHRKYFRYYDNLIGTTHGDGAKQGDLPLLMAHESKEWSECKHRYIYTHHVHHKTAKDFIGVTIESLRSPSGSDSWHHRNGYTGVPKAIEGFIHHKEFGQVARLSHIF
;
A
#
# COMPACT_ATOMS: atom_id res chain seq x y z
N MET A 1 -30.20 31.12 69.45
CA MET A 1 -30.40 30.32 68.24
C MET A 1 -29.66 30.95 67.11
N LYS A 2 -28.64 30.27 66.56
CA LYS A 2 -27.80 30.77 65.48
C LYS A 2 -28.54 30.67 64.14
N VAL A 3 -28.39 31.67 63.28
CA VAL A 3 -28.88 31.68 61.89
C VAL A 3 -27.67 31.81 60.97
N CYS A 4 -27.64 31.00 59.95
CA CYS A 4 -26.52 31.02 59.00
C CYS A 4 -26.59 32.28 58.10
N LYS A 5 -25.55 33.11 58.11
CA LYS A 5 -25.46 34.31 57.28
C LYS A 5 -25.42 34.05 55.77
N LYS A 6 -25.12 32.79 55.32
CA LYS A 6 -25.01 32.44 53.90
C LYS A 6 -26.29 31.79 53.33
N CYS A 7 -26.98 30.92 54.13
CA CYS A 7 -28.18 30.21 53.65
C CYS A 7 -29.44 30.45 54.46
N ASN A 8 -29.38 31.30 55.44
CA ASN A 8 -30.48 31.70 56.37
C ASN A 8 -31.11 30.55 57.17
N LYS A 9 -30.54 29.33 57.17
CA LYS A 9 -31.03 28.19 57.96
C LYS A 9 -30.67 28.36 59.45
N LYS A 10 -31.60 27.91 60.34
CA LYS A 10 -31.48 28.03 61.78
C LYS A 10 -30.70 26.86 62.39
N GLU A 11 -30.19 27.06 63.63
CA GLU A 11 -29.54 26.04 64.42
C GLU A 11 -30.55 24.95 64.84
N GLY A 12 -30.67 23.94 64.31
CA GLY A 12 -31.64 22.86 64.39
C GLY A 12 -31.89 22.23 63.03
N GLU A 13 -31.77 23.01 61.97
CA GLU A 13 -31.85 22.60 60.59
C GLU A 13 -30.47 22.24 60.04
N VAL A 14 -29.39 22.89 60.51
CA VAL A 14 -28.00 22.70 60.09
C VAL A 14 -27.02 22.82 61.25
N LYS A 15 -25.93 22.07 61.20
CA LYS A 15 -24.87 22.12 62.19
C LYS A 15 -23.98 23.34 62.04
N PHE A 16 -23.73 24.04 63.13
CA PHE A 16 -22.78 25.17 63.19
C PHE A 16 -21.43 24.78 63.81
N PRO A 17 -20.34 25.43 63.47
CA PRO A 17 -19.08 25.31 64.19
C PRO A 17 -19.21 25.94 65.59
N LYS A 18 -18.30 25.61 66.54
CA LYS A 18 -18.31 26.14 67.90
C LYS A 18 -18.31 27.67 67.89
N VAL A 19 -17.60 28.28 66.98
CA VAL A 19 -17.50 29.74 66.82
C VAL A 19 -17.87 30.13 65.36
N GLY A 20 -18.70 31.19 65.21
CA GLY A 20 -19.10 31.75 63.89
C GLY A 20 -20.54 31.58 63.57
N LEU A 21 -21.00 32.35 62.58
CA LEU A 21 -22.40 32.44 62.11
C LEU A 21 -22.61 31.84 60.70
N ILE A 22 -21.66 31.09 60.19
CA ILE A 22 -21.81 30.32 58.96
C ILE A 22 -21.91 28.82 59.32
N CYS A 23 -22.95 28.15 58.86
CA CYS A 23 -23.15 26.72 59.15
C CYS A 23 -22.03 25.84 58.49
N LYS A 24 -21.82 24.64 59.06
CA LYS A 24 -20.75 23.75 58.54
C LYS A 24 -20.84 23.43 57.07
N PRO A 25 -22.01 23.11 56.48
CA PRO A 25 -22.10 22.88 55.05
C PRO A 25 -21.64 24.06 54.21
N CYS A 26 -22.11 25.30 54.51
CA CYS A 26 -21.70 26.50 53.77
C CYS A 26 -20.23 26.87 53.96
N LYS A 27 -19.66 26.56 55.15
CA LYS A 27 -18.23 26.74 55.40
C LYS A 27 -17.40 25.77 54.60
N ASN A 28 -17.77 24.49 54.57
CA ASN A 28 -17.06 23.46 53.77
C ASN A 28 -17.08 23.78 52.28
N GLU A 29 -18.22 24.25 51.76
CA GLU A 29 -18.35 24.68 50.34
C GLU A 29 -17.42 25.87 50.03
N THR A 30 -17.34 26.83 50.94
CA THR A 30 -16.45 28.01 50.80
C THR A 30 -15.00 27.63 50.86
N ASP A 31 -14.62 26.73 51.78
CA ASP A 31 -13.26 26.25 51.93
C ASP A 31 -12.82 25.38 50.73
N ALA A 32 -13.72 24.55 50.20
CA ALA A 32 -13.48 23.77 48.97
C ALA A 32 -13.24 24.68 47.75
N SER A 33 -14.09 25.69 47.55
CA SER A 33 -13.94 26.68 46.47
C SER A 33 -12.62 27.46 46.59
N ARG A 34 -12.24 27.84 47.82
CA ARG A 34 -10.97 28.53 48.08
C ARG A 34 -9.75 27.64 47.79
N TYR A 35 -9.85 26.35 48.14
CA TYR A 35 -8.76 25.39 47.86
C TYR A 35 -8.60 25.19 46.36
N ILE A 36 -9.70 25.02 45.61
CA ILE A 36 -9.68 24.89 44.14
C ILE A 36 -9.04 26.13 43.51
N ASN A 37 -9.47 27.35 43.91
CA ASN A 37 -8.89 28.60 43.38
C ASN A 37 -7.39 28.75 43.65
N ILE A 38 -6.93 28.33 44.84
CA ILE A 38 -5.49 28.34 45.18
C ILE A 38 -4.72 27.37 44.34
N LYS A 39 -5.27 26.16 44.11
CA LYS A 39 -4.65 25.12 43.27
C LYS A 39 -4.53 25.57 41.82
N VAL A 40 -5.61 26.07 41.23
CA VAL A 40 -5.60 26.61 39.85
C VAL A 40 -4.61 27.78 39.71
N SER A 41 -4.57 28.70 40.69
CA SER A 41 -3.61 29.80 40.65
C SER A 41 -2.14 29.32 40.69
N ARG A 42 -1.84 28.27 41.46
CA ARG A 42 -0.48 27.70 41.51
C ARG A 42 -0.12 27.03 40.20
N GLU A 43 -1.01 26.24 39.61
CA GLU A 43 -0.81 25.60 38.29
C GLU A 43 -0.52 26.64 37.20
N ILE A 44 -1.30 27.74 37.15
CA ILE A 44 -1.07 28.84 36.20
C ILE A 44 0.30 29.51 36.42
N VAL A 45 0.72 29.76 37.68
CA VAL A 45 2.01 30.34 37.99
C VAL A 45 3.16 29.41 37.60
N ASP A 46 3.02 28.11 37.81
CA ASP A 46 4.04 27.12 37.45
C ASP A 46 4.18 26.97 35.93
N GLU A 47 3.06 27.01 35.21
CA GLU A 47 3.08 27.03 33.75
C GLU A 47 3.70 28.30 33.19
N ALA A 48 3.39 29.46 33.79
CA ALA A 48 3.98 30.73 33.40
C ALA A 48 5.50 30.74 33.65
N LYS A 49 6.00 30.19 34.75
CA LYS A 49 7.41 30.04 35.01
C LYS A 49 8.12 29.16 33.99
N LYS A 50 7.52 28.04 33.62
CA LYS A 50 8.06 27.16 32.56
C LYS A 50 8.11 27.90 31.22
N ALA A 51 7.07 28.62 30.86
CA ALA A 51 7.03 29.41 29.63
C ALA A 51 8.11 30.50 29.59
N VAL A 52 8.30 31.22 30.67
CA VAL A 52 9.36 32.24 30.80
C VAL A 52 10.76 31.62 30.68
N GLY A 53 11.00 30.48 31.30
CA GLY A 53 12.25 29.74 31.17
C GLY A 53 12.51 29.32 29.69
N LEU A 54 11.53 28.81 29.02
CA LEU A 54 11.60 28.44 27.60
C LEU A 54 11.86 29.65 26.68
N ILE A 55 11.17 30.76 26.89
CA ILE A 55 11.37 31.99 26.10
C ILE A 55 12.80 32.49 26.26
N ARG A 56 13.32 32.46 27.48
CA ARG A 56 14.70 32.92 27.78
C ARG A 56 15.77 32.05 27.08
N GLU A 57 15.61 30.74 27.13
CA GLU A 57 16.55 29.81 26.47
C GLU A 57 16.44 29.85 24.95
N ALA A 58 15.23 29.94 24.41
CA ALA A 58 14.99 30.12 22.98
C ALA A 58 15.61 31.39 22.44
N HIS A 59 15.48 32.51 23.18
CA HIS A 59 16.10 33.79 22.83
C HIS A 59 17.63 33.71 22.83
N LYS A 60 18.24 33.05 23.80
CA LYS A 60 19.68 32.81 23.82
C LYS A 60 20.18 31.99 22.65
N ALA A 61 19.38 31.03 22.22
CA ALA A 61 19.69 30.17 21.08
C ALA A 61 19.34 30.78 19.71
N GLY A 62 18.72 31.96 19.66
CA GLY A 62 18.27 32.60 18.43
C GLY A 62 17.12 31.88 17.72
N VAL A 63 16.31 31.10 18.45
CA VAL A 63 15.22 30.28 17.93
C VAL A 63 13.86 30.84 18.38
N ASP A 64 12.88 30.83 17.49
CA ASP A 64 11.51 31.20 17.86
C ASP A 64 10.90 30.13 18.79
N VAL A 65 10.53 30.55 20.01
CA VAL A 65 9.96 29.67 21.03
C VAL A 65 8.69 28.91 20.53
N SER A 66 7.93 29.51 19.64
CA SER A 66 6.71 28.87 19.08
C SER A 66 6.97 27.64 18.21
N THR A 67 8.21 27.47 17.74
CA THR A 67 8.64 26.33 16.93
C THR A 67 9.15 25.15 17.75
N ILE A 68 9.44 25.37 19.03
CA ILE A 68 10.01 24.37 19.95
C ILE A 68 8.85 23.58 20.58
N LYS A 69 8.75 22.31 20.31
CA LYS A 69 7.71 21.44 20.90
C LYS A 69 8.04 21.00 22.32
N HIS A 70 9.29 20.63 22.56
CA HIS A 70 9.81 20.16 23.84
C HIS A 70 11.19 20.77 24.08
N ALA A 71 11.55 20.98 25.34
CA ALA A 71 12.88 21.47 25.72
C ALA A 71 13.36 20.84 27.02
N TRP A 72 14.69 20.81 27.17
CA TRP A 72 15.35 20.50 28.42
C TRP A 72 15.70 21.82 29.10
N LEU A 73 15.12 22.07 30.27
CA LEU A 73 15.52 23.16 31.15
C LEU A 73 16.57 22.62 32.12
N LYS A 74 17.79 23.15 32.05
CA LYS A 74 18.90 22.73 32.89
C LYS A 74 19.36 23.90 33.77
N ASN A 75 19.62 23.62 35.03
CA ASN A 75 20.39 24.47 35.94
C ASN A 75 21.41 23.59 36.67
N ASP A 76 22.16 24.19 37.60
CA ASP A 76 23.24 23.51 38.30
C ASP A 76 22.77 22.38 39.22
N GLU A 77 21.47 22.35 39.58
CA GLU A 77 20.88 21.37 40.49
C GLU A 77 19.93 20.39 39.81
N SER A 78 19.39 20.70 38.61
CA SER A 78 18.37 19.89 37.98
C SER A 78 18.34 19.94 36.45
N SER A 79 17.81 18.90 35.82
CA SER A 79 17.54 18.83 34.40
C SER A 79 16.09 18.38 34.19
N LEU A 80 15.26 19.22 33.61
CA LEU A 80 13.82 18.96 33.44
C LEU A 80 13.43 18.99 31.98
N PHE A 81 12.81 17.91 31.51
CA PHE A 81 12.19 17.86 30.18
C PHE A 81 10.77 18.44 30.26
N VAL A 82 10.50 19.48 29.49
CA VAL A 82 9.21 20.18 29.52
C VAL A 82 8.57 20.27 28.15
N THR A 83 7.23 20.17 28.12
CA THR A 83 6.43 20.48 26.93
C THR A 83 6.24 22.00 26.87
N ASN A 84 6.39 22.58 25.69
CA ASN A 84 6.23 24.01 25.51
C ASN A 84 4.73 24.40 25.41
N PRO A 85 4.18 25.14 26.35
CA PRO A 85 2.79 25.60 26.29
C PRO A 85 2.55 26.65 25.19
N LEU A 86 3.61 27.27 24.65
CA LEU A 86 3.55 28.28 23.59
C LEU A 86 3.72 27.68 22.19
N PHE A 87 3.84 26.34 22.07
CA PHE A 87 4.03 25.66 20.79
C PHE A 87 2.77 25.76 19.92
N LYS A 88 2.87 26.48 18.81
CA LYS A 88 1.77 26.68 17.85
C LYS A 88 1.60 25.55 16.82
N GLY A 89 2.42 24.52 16.89
CA GLY A 89 2.53 23.49 15.86
C GLY A 89 1.36 22.52 15.72
N ALA A 90 0.40 22.50 16.64
CA ALA A 90 -0.76 21.60 16.50
C ALA A 90 -1.74 22.10 15.42
N GLY A 91 -1.99 23.39 15.33
CA GLY A 91 -2.83 23.99 14.29
C GLY A 91 -2.18 23.94 12.91
N GLN A 92 -0.89 24.28 12.81
CA GLN A 92 -0.15 24.24 11.56
C GLN A 92 0.02 22.80 11.02
N LYS A 93 0.16 21.79 11.90
CA LYS A 93 0.16 20.39 11.46
C LYS A 93 -1.16 19.98 10.85
N THR A 94 -2.27 20.35 11.46
CA THR A 94 -3.61 20.02 10.94
C THR A 94 -3.87 20.72 9.61
N GLU A 95 -3.48 21.98 9.44
CA GLU A 95 -3.57 22.71 8.17
C GLU A 95 -2.63 22.11 7.12
N PHE A 96 -1.41 21.74 7.49
CA PHE A 96 -0.46 21.06 6.61
C PHE A 96 -0.99 19.70 6.15
N TYR A 97 -1.53 18.87 7.07
CA TYR A 97 -2.14 17.59 6.70
C TYR A 97 -3.41 17.79 5.86
N ASN A 98 -4.25 18.76 6.17
CA ASN A 98 -5.43 19.08 5.37
C ASN A 98 -5.04 19.56 3.97
N LYS A 99 -3.99 20.36 3.86
CA LYS A 99 -3.45 20.79 2.56
C LYS A 99 -2.89 19.62 1.76
N ILE A 100 -2.11 18.72 2.40
CA ILE A 100 -1.65 17.48 1.75
C ILE A 100 -2.84 16.63 1.30
N ILE A 101 -3.87 16.48 2.13
CA ILE A 101 -5.07 15.71 1.78
C ILE A 101 -5.81 16.38 0.62
N GLU A 102 -5.89 17.71 0.58
CA GLU A 102 -6.51 18.44 -0.53
C GLU A 102 -5.66 18.36 -1.82
N ASP A 103 -4.35 18.52 -1.71
CA ASP A 103 -3.42 18.31 -2.81
C ASP A 103 -3.51 16.88 -3.34
N LEU A 104 -3.56 15.87 -2.46
CA LEU A 104 -3.76 14.47 -2.87
C LEU A 104 -5.12 14.22 -3.53
N LYS A 105 -6.19 14.91 -3.10
CA LYS A 105 -7.49 14.84 -3.77
C LYS A 105 -7.46 15.45 -5.17
N GLN A 106 -6.64 16.48 -5.39
CA GLN A 106 -6.44 17.10 -6.70
C GLN A 106 -5.50 16.28 -7.59
N TYR A 107 -4.57 15.49 -7.00
CA TYR A 107 -3.62 14.65 -7.72
C TYR A 107 -4.23 13.38 -8.32
N SER A 108 -5.41 12.94 -7.87
CA SER A 108 -6.10 11.85 -8.54
C SER A 108 -6.72 12.38 -9.84
N PRO A 109 -6.29 11.90 -11.00
CA PRO A 109 -6.82 12.39 -12.26
C PRO A 109 -8.32 12.13 -12.34
N LYS A 110 -9.02 13.00 -13.07
CA LYS A 110 -10.43 12.78 -13.43
C LYS A 110 -10.45 11.88 -14.65
N PHE A 111 -10.94 10.68 -14.48
CA PHE A 111 -11.13 9.75 -15.58
C PHE A 111 -12.50 9.96 -16.22
N PRO A 112 -12.60 10.05 -17.56
CA PRO A 112 -13.90 10.02 -18.23
C PRO A 112 -14.51 8.63 -18.03
N LYS A 113 -15.81 8.58 -17.73
CA LYS A 113 -16.54 7.32 -17.71
C LYS A 113 -16.69 6.78 -19.12
N ILE A 114 -16.04 5.68 -19.42
CA ILE A 114 -16.15 5.00 -20.70
C ILE A 114 -17.39 4.08 -20.65
N LYS A 115 -18.39 4.43 -21.48
CA LYS A 115 -19.58 3.56 -21.64
C LYS A 115 -19.25 2.48 -22.64
N ARG A 116 -19.23 1.25 -22.19
CA ARG A 116 -18.99 0.08 -23.05
C ARG A 116 -20.31 -0.53 -23.51
N GLN A 117 -20.31 -1.05 -24.72
CA GLN A 117 -21.44 -1.85 -25.23
C GLN A 117 -21.36 -3.26 -24.61
N ASN A 118 -22.52 -3.86 -24.35
CA ASN A 118 -22.56 -5.25 -23.89
C ASN A 118 -22.19 -6.16 -25.07
N ILE A 119 -21.20 -7.02 -24.88
CA ILE A 119 -20.72 -7.97 -25.87
C ILE A 119 -21.27 -9.35 -25.51
N GLU A 120 -22.22 -9.86 -26.28
CA GLU A 120 -22.86 -11.17 -25.98
C GLU A 120 -21.85 -12.33 -26.00
N GLN A 121 -20.95 -12.36 -26.97
CA GLN A 121 -19.89 -13.36 -27.09
C GLN A 121 -18.53 -12.73 -26.70
N GLY A 122 -18.46 -12.18 -25.49
CA GLY A 122 -17.24 -11.57 -24.99
C GLY A 122 -16.22 -12.58 -24.50
N HIS A 123 -14.98 -12.16 -24.49
CA HIS A 123 -13.84 -12.90 -23.97
C HIS A 123 -13.13 -12.11 -22.90
N LEU A 124 -12.60 -12.81 -21.91
CA LEU A 124 -11.63 -12.25 -20.98
C LEU A 124 -10.24 -12.34 -21.59
N LEU A 125 -9.48 -11.24 -21.52
CA LEU A 125 -8.04 -11.24 -21.75
C LEU A 125 -7.33 -11.14 -20.41
N VAL A 126 -6.55 -12.16 -20.04
CA VAL A 126 -5.58 -12.07 -18.94
C VAL A 126 -4.26 -11.55 -19.52
N VAL A 127 -3.75 -10.45 -19.00
CA VAL A 127 -2.43 -9.88 -19.33
C VAL A 127 -1.55 -10.06 -18.11
N ASP A 128 -0.49 -10.83 -18.24
CA ASP A 128 0.33 -11.27 -17.11
C ASP A 128 1.82 -11.06 -17.36
N PRO A 129 2.34 -9.84 -17.16
CA PRO A 129 3.76 -9.51 -17.28
C PRO A 129 4.50 -9.84 -15.99
N ALA A 130 4.74 -11.09 -15.73
CA ALA A 130 5.37 -11.59 -14.51
C ALA A 130 6.89 -11.39 -14.48
N ASP A 131 7.46 -11.34 -13.29
CA ASP A 131 8.92 -11.34 -13.03
C ASP A 131 9.67 -10.27 -13.85
N ILE A 132 9.14 -9.02 -13.79
CA ILE A 132 9.70 -7.89 -14.54
C ILE A 132 11.04 -7.45 -13.93
N HIS A 133 11.14 -7.44 -12.61
CA HIS A 133 12.32 -7.03 -11.86
C HIS A 133 12.84 -5.63 -12.24
N ILE A 134 12.02 -4.58 -12.14
CA ILE A 134 12.49 -3.20 -12.24
C ILE A 134 13.59 -2.98 -11.20
N GLY A 135 14.73 -2.48 -11.64
CA GLY A 135 15.95 -2.34 -10.82
C GLY A 135 16.95 -3.47 -10.98
N LYS A 136 16.66 -4.52 -11.74
CA LYS A 136 17.62 -5.58 -12.03
C LYS A 136 18.69 -5.10 -12.99
N LEU A 137 19.95 -5.43 -12.69
CA LEU A 137 21.10 -5.20 -13.56
C LEU A 137 21.66 -6.54 -14.05
N ALA A 138 21.77 -6.71 -15.35
CA ALA A 138 22.53 -7.78 -15.97
C ALA A 138 23.45 -7.19 -17.05
N SER A 139 24.70 -7.63 -17.06
CA SER A 139 25.71 -7.18 -18.00
C SER A 139 26.00 -8.23 -19.06
N SER A 140 25.98 -7.86 -20.33
CA SER A 140 26.31 -8.74 -21.43
C SER A 140 27.78 -9.26 -21.35
N PHE A 141 28.66 -8.53 -20.70
CA PHE A 141 30.03 -8.96 -20.44
C PHE A 141 30.11 -10.20 -19.53
N GLU A 142 29.14 -10.35 -18.60
CA GLU A 142 29.11 -11.43 -17.62
C GLU A 142 28.22 -12.59 -18.07
N THR A 143 27.06 -12.28 -18.65
CA THR A 143 25.98 -13.26 -18.86
C THR A 143 25.57 -13.45 -20.31
N ASN A 144 26.15 -12.72 -21.25
CA ASN A 144 25.74 -12.58 -22.65
C ASN A 144 24.28 -12.06 -22.80
N ASP A 145 23.69 -11.53 -21.73
CA ASP A 145 22.36 -10.91 -21.70
C ASP A 145 22.49 -9.53 -21.05
N GLU A 146 21.73 -8.56 -21.55
CA GLU A 146 21.72 -7.21 -21.01
C GLU A 146 20.33 -6.88 -20.48
N TYR A 147 20.29 -6.38 -19.25
CA TYR A 147 19.05 -5.97 -18.63
C TYR A 147 19.26 -4.78 -17.68
N ASN A 148 18.39 -3.79 -17.79
CA ASN A 148 18.39 -2.59 -16.99
C ASN A 148 16.96 -1.99 -17.01
N ASN A 149 16.74 -0.91 -16.29
CA ASN A 149 15.42 -0.27 -16.18
C ASN A 149 14.82 0.16 -17.54
N ASN A 150 15.64 0.66 -18.46
CA ASN A 150 15.14 1.07 -19.77
C ASN A 150 14.67 -0.13 -20.59
N ILE A 151 15.41 -1.22 -20.55
CA ILE A 151 15.05 -2.48 -21.24
C ILE A 151 13.79 -3.06 -20.61
N ALA A 152 13.69 -3.07 -19.28
CA ALA A 152 12.52 -3.55 -18.54
C ALA A 152 11.24 -2.81 -18.95
N VAL A 153 11.26 -1.48 -18.86
CA VAL A 153 10.11 -0.63 -19.25
C VAL A 153 9.73 -0.85 -20.70
N LYS A 154 10.72 -0.84 -21.62
CA LYS A 154 10.46 -1.05 -23.04
C LYS A 154 9.83 -2.42 -23.30
N ARG A 155 10.39 -3.51 -22.73
CA ARG A 155 9.84 -4.86 -22.93
C ARG A 155 8.41 -4.97 -22.40
N VAL A 156 8.08 -4.35 -21.26
CA VAL A 156 6.70 -4.39 -20.75
C VAL A 156 5.73 -3.65 -21.66
N LEU A 157 6.07 -2.44 -22.09
CA LEU A 157 5.22 -1.65 -22.98
C LEU A 157 5.03 -2.34 -24.34
N ASP A 158 6.12 -2.77 -24.98
CA ASP A 158 6.07 -3.48 -26.26
C ASP A 158 5.33 -4.82 -26.13
N GLY A 159 5.56 -5.56 -25.02
CA GLY A 159 4.93 -6.85 -24.79
C GLY A 159 3.44 -6.75 -24.54
N VAL A 160 2.99 -5.80 -23.72
CA VAL A 160 1.55 -5.56 -23.49
C VAL A 160 0.87 -5.13 -24.79
N GLN A 161 1.46 -4.20 -25.54
CA GLN A 161 0.93 -3.82 -26.85
C GLN A 161 0.87 -5.01 -27.80
N GLY A 162 1.92 -5.83 -27.85
CA GLY A 162 1.95 -7.03 -28.70
C GLY A 162 0.93 -8.10 -28.30
N ILE A 163 0.54 -8.20 -27.01
CA ILE A 163 -0.57 -9.04 -26.57
C ILE A 163 -1.92 -8.47 -27.05
N LEU A 164 -2.11 -7.16 -26.90
CA LEU A 164 -3.32 -6.47 -27.38
C LEU A 164 -3.50 -6.65 -28.90
N ASP A 165 -2.44 -6.45 -29.68
CA ASP A 165 -2.47 -6.63 -31.14
C ASP A 165 -2.86 -8.07 -31.53
N LYS A 166 -2.30 -9.06 -30.84
CA LYS A 166 -2.60 -10.48 -31.07
C LYS A 166 -4.01 -10.87 -30.61
N SER A 167 -4.61 -10.10 -29.70
CA SER A 167 -5.99 -10.32 -29.26
C SER A 167 -7.05 -9.70 -30.17
N SER A 168 -6.65 -8.98 -31.21
CA SER A 168 -7.56 -8.20 -32.08
C SER A 168 -8.65 -9.01 -32.80
N GLY A 169 -8.47 -10.34 -32.94
CA GLY A 169 -9.48 -11.25 -33.48
C GLY A 169 -10.57 -11.69 -32.49
N PHE A 170 -10.49 -11.27 -31.24
CA PHE A 170 -11.41 -11.65 -30.17
C PHE A 170 -12.19 -10.43 -29.65
N ASN A 171 -13.46 -10.63 -29.34
CA ASN A 171 -14.28 -9.58 -28.72
C ASN A 171 -13.96 -9.51 -27.22
N ILE A 172 -12.96 -8.72 -26.82
CA ILE A 172 -12.56 -8.59 -25.42
C ILE A 172 -13.56 -7.68 -24.68
N ASP A 173 -14.27 -8.22 -23.70
CA ASP A 173 -15.20 -7.46 -22.86
C ASP A 173 -14.61 -7.09 -21.50
N LYS A 174 -13.57 -7.80 -21.06
CA LYS A 174 -12.86 -7.54 -19.81
C LYS A 174 -11.39 -7.92 -19.90
N ILE A 175 -10.55 -7.18 -19.20
CA ILE A 175 -9.13 -7.49 -19.04
C ILE A 175 -8.84 -7.73 -17.55
N VAL A 176 -8.14 -8.82 -17.23
CA VAL A 176 -7.45 -9.00 -15.96
C VAL A 176 -5.99 -8.67 -16.17
N PHE A 177 -5.48 -7.73 -15.40
CA PHE A 177 -4.04 -7.43 -15.35
C PHE A 177 -3.48 -7.97 -14.04
N VAL A 178 -2.52 -8.89 -14.14
CA VAL A 178 -1.87 -9.51 -13.00
C VAL A 178 -0.61 -8.72 -12.69
N GLY A 179 -0.64 -7.98 -11.59
CA GLY A 179 0.48 -7.15 -11.10
C GLY A 179 1.15 -7.75 -9.88
N GLY A 180 2.22 -7.12 -9.41
CA GLY A 180 3.13 -7.70 -8.43
C GLY A 180 4.06 -8.72 -9.08
N ASN A 181 4.17 -9.90 -8.51
CA ASN A 181 4.97 -10.99 -9.06
C ASN A 181 6.38 -10.55 -9.42
N ASP A 182 7.13 -10.03 -8.43
CA ASP A 182 8.47 -9.50 -8.62
C ASP A 182 8.54 -8.35 -9.64
N ILE A 183 7.62 -7.39 -9.51
CA ILE A 183 7.69 -6.13 -10.28
C ILE A 183 8.98 -5.36 -9.94
N LEU A 184 9.38 -5.32 -8.66
CA LEU A 184 10.63 -4.72 -8.21
C LEU A 184 11.66 -5.81 -7.91
N HIS A 185 12.93 -5.51 -8.18
CA HIS A 185 14.02 -6.46 -7.96
C HIS A 185 14.49 -6.53 -6.50
N ILE A 186 14.20 -5.51 -5.70
CA ILE A 186 14.60 -5.37 -4.29
C ILE A 186 13.49 -4.80 -3.44
N ASP A 187 13.49 -5.15 -2.15
CA ASP A 187 12.53 -4.69 -1.14
C ASP A 187 13.14 -3.73 -0.11
N THR A 188 14.46 -3.59 -0.09
CA THR A 188 15.15 -2.82 0.95
C THR A 188 16.15 -1.80 0.37
N PRO A 189 16.42 -0.69 1.11
CA PRO A 189 17.45 0.28 0.74
C PRO A 189 18.87 -0.34 0.67
N LYS A 190 19.07 -1.54 1.23
CA LYS A 190 20.34 -2.26 1.19
C LYS A 190 20.50 -3.10 -0.09
N ARG A 191 19.65 -2.92 -1.08
CA ARG A 191 19.64 -3.70 -2.33
C ARG A 191 19.44 -5.19 -2.09
N GLN A 192 18.46 -5.54 -1.29
CA GLN A 192 18.16 -6.92 -0.90
C GLN A 192 16.70 -7.23 -1.20
N THR A 193 16.43 -8.50 -1.49
CA THR A 193 15.07 -9.06 -1.50
C THR A 193 14.43 -8.97 -0.12
N THR A 194 13.17 -9.31 0.01
CA THR A 194 12.44 -9.35 1.29
C THR A 194 13.16 -10.22 2.33
N SER A 195 13.72 -11.34 1.91
CA SER A 195 14.46 -12.27 2.78
C SER A 195 15.92 -11.89 3.02
N GLY A 196 16.38 -10.74 2.49
CA GLY A 196 17.73 -10.22 2.72
C GLY A 196 18.79 -10.71 1.73
N THR A 197 18.43 -11.35 0.62
CA THR A 197 19.38 -11.75 -0.42
C THR A 197 19.86 -10.53 -1.19
N PRO A 198 21.19 -10.25 -1.23
CA PRO A 198 21.76 -9.14 -1.99
C PRO A 198 21.51 -9.28 -3.49
N GLN A 199 21.31 -8.17 -4.17
CA GLN A 199 21.04 -8.11 -5.60
C GLN A 199 21.88 -7.03 -6.28
N ASP A 200 22.29 -7.27 -7.52
CA ASP A 200 22.89 -6.25 -8.38
C ASP A 200 21.78 -5.38 -8.99
N THR A 201 21.89 -4.05 -8.82
CA THR A 201 20.80 -3.14 -9.16
C THR A 201 21.20 -2.03 -10.09
N ASP A 202 20.31 -1.73 -11.03
CA ASP A 202 20.27 -0.50 -11.80
C ASP A 202 19.42 0.53 -11.05
N GLY A 203 20.02 1.69 -10.73
CA GLY A 203 19.37 2.77 -9.98
C GLY A 203 19.25 2.51 -8.46
N MET A 204 18.63 3.45 -7.80
CA MET A 204 18.33 3.39 -6.37
C MET A 204 16.92 2.85 -6.13
N TRP A 205 16.65 2.33 -4.94
CA TRP A 205 15.35 1.72 -4.60
C TRP A 205 14.16 2.66 -4.85
N TYR A 206 14.30 3.96 -4.59
CA TYR A 206 13.26 4.94 -4.83
C TYR A 206 13.08 5.28 -6.31
N ASP A 207 14.17 5.31 -7.11
CA ASP A 207 14.08 5.50 -8.56
C ASP A 207 13.32 4.33 -9.18
N ASN A 208 13.64 3.11 -8.79
CA ASN A 208 12.99 1.89 -9.26
C ASN A 208 11.49 1.86 -8.90
N PHE A 209 11.14 2.30 -7.69
CA PHE A 209 9.74 2.43 -7.28
C PHE A 209 8.98 3.45 -8.16
N LEU A 210 9.58 4.60 -8.43
CA LEU A 210 8.95 5.63 -9.26
C LEU A 210 8.80 5.17 -10.72
N ILE A 211 9.78 4.44 -11.25
CA ILE A 211 9.72 3.82 -12.59
C ILE A 211 8.60 2.79 -12.66
N ALA A 212 8.52 1.87 -11.70
CA ALA A 212 7.47 0.86 -11.65
C ALA A 212 6.07 1.46 -11.51
N LYS A 213 5.94 2.52 -10.69
CA LYS A 213 4.69 3.27 -10.56
C LYS A 213 4.25 3.87 -11.90
N GLN A 214 5.15 4.56 -12.61
CA GLN A 214 4.81 5.17 -13.89
C GLN A 214 4.49 4.09 -14.93
N LEU A 215 5.24 3.00 -14.97
CA LEU A 215 5.00 1.88 -15.87
C LEU A 215 3.59 1.30 -15.68
N TYR A 216 3.16 1.07 -14.44
CA TYR A 216 1.80 0.55 -14.19
C TYR A 216 0.71 1.56 -14.57
N ILE A 217 0.93 2.86 -14.35
CA ILE A 217 0.00 3.91 -14.80
C ILE A 217 -0.16 3.87 -16.31
N ASP A 218 0.94 3.79 -17.06
CA ASP A 218 0.94 3.79 -18.52
C ASP A 218 0.28 2.51 -19.08
N VAL A 219 0.64 1.36 -18.54
CA VAL A 219 0.05 0.06 -18.93
C VAL A 219 -1.45 0.04 -18.66
N LEU A 220 -1.88 0.38 -17.45
CA LEU A 220 -3.31 0.35 -17.10
C LEU A 220 -4.11 1.39 -17.90
N SER A 221 -3.54 2.55 -18.17
CA SER A 221 -4.17 3.55 -19.04
C SER A 221 -4.35 3.03 -20.46
N THR A 222 -3.35 2.31 -20.99
CA THR A 222 -3.45 1.64 -22.30
C THR A 222 -4.53 0.57 -22.27
N LEU A 223 -4.54 -0.33 -21.31
CA LEU A 223 -5.54 -1.40 -21.18
C LEU A 223 -6.97 -0.86 -21.06
N LEU A 224 -7.15 0.22 -20.30
CA LEU A 224 -8.43 0.91 -20.15
C LEU A 224 -8.98 1.48 -21.48
N SER A 225 -8.14 1.73 -22.46
CA SER A 225 -8.62 2.12 -23.80
C SER A 225 -9.29 0.98 -24.54
N PHE A 226 -8.99 -0.27 -24.22
CA PHE A 226 -9.52 -1.47 -24.86
C PHE A 226 -10.75 -2.05 -24.15
N ALA A 227 -10.66 -2.33 -22.87
CA ALA A 227 -11.74 -2.93 -22.10
C ALA A 227 -11.71 -2.46 -20.63
N ASP A 228 -12.76 -2.82 -19.86
CA ASP A 228 -12.73 -2.64 -18.41
C ASP A 228 -11.68 -3.55 -17.79
N VAL A 229 -10.96 -3.03 -16.80
CA VAL A 229 -9.81 -3.71 -16.21
C VAL A 229 -10.10 -4.18 -14.80
N HIS A 230 -9.63 -5.38 -14.47
CA HIS A 230 -9.51 -5.84 -13.10
C HIS A 230 -8.03 -6.07 -12.78
N PHE A 231 -7.49 -5.25 -11.87
CA PHE A 231 -6.11 -5.37 -11.41
C PHE A 231 -6.04 -6.34 -10.23
N ILE A 232 -5.17 -7.33 -10.32
CA ILE A 232 -4.89 -8.29 -9.25
C ILE A 232 -3.44 -8.11 -8.82
N PHE A 233 -3.19 -7.93 -7.52
CA PHE A 233 -1.86 -7.89 -6.94
C PHE A 233 -1.49 -9.24 -6.33
N ASN A 234 -0.39 -9.84 -6.78
CA ASN A 234 0.23 -11.01 -6.15
C ASN A 234 1.51 -10.59 -5.41
N PRO A 235 1.58 -10.77 -4.08
CA PRO A 235 2.82 -10.57 -3.34
C PRO A 235 3.87 -11.61 -3.73
N SER A 236 5.15 -11.25 -3.67
CA SER A 236 6.27 -12.04 -4.14
C SER A 236 7.52 -11.89 -3.27
N ASN A 237 8.54 -12.72 -3.50
CA ASN A 237 9.68 -12.82 -2.60
C ASN A 237 10.74 -11.72 -2.79
N HIS A 238 10.78 -11.04 -3.93
CA HIS A 238 11.73 -9.94 -4.14
C HIS A 238 11.25 -8.61 -3.56
N ASP A 239 9.95 -8.36 -3.54
CA ASP A 239 9.38 -7.04 -3.26
C ASP A 239 8.07 -7.07 -2.43
N TYR A 240 7.98 -8.00 -1.49
CA TYR A 240 6.76 -8.22 -0.68
C TYR A 240 6.19 -6.94 -0.08
N THR A 241 7.06 -6.08 0.48
CA THR A 241 6.67 -4.83 1.13
C THR A 241 6.44 -3.72 0.12
N ASN A 242 7.43 -3.46 -0.75
CA ASN A 242 7.36 -2.39 -1.73
C ASN A 242 6.35 -2.68 -2.85
N GLY A 243 6.17 -3.95 -3.21
CA GLY A 243 5.14 -4.38 -4.14
C GLY A 243 3.73 -4.09 -3.64
N PHE A 244 3.46 -4.34 -2.34
CA PHE A 244 2.18 -3.97 -1.72
C PHE A 244 1.97 -2.46 -1.72
N PHE A 245 2.97 -1.67 -1.32
CA PHE A 245 2.85 -0.21 -1.36
C PHE A 245 2.64 0.31 -2.77
N LEU A 246 3.28 -0.29 -3.77
CA LEU A 246 3.06 0.06 -5.17
C LEU A 246 1.62 -0.22 -5.59
N ALA A 247 1.07 -1.39 -5.26
CA ALA A 247 -0.31 -1.75 -5.57
C ALA A 247 -1.32 -0.80 -4.92
N ASP A 248 -1.10 -0.40 -3.67
CA ASP A 248 -1.94 0.57 -2.94
C ASP A 248 -1.89 1.97 -3.59
N VAL A 249 -0.69 2.42 -4.00
CA VAL A 249 -0.51 3.69 -4.72
C VAL A 249 -1.25 3.66 -6.06
N ILE A 250 -1.18 2.57 -6.82
CA ILE A 250 -1.87 2.42 -8.11
C ILE A 250 -3.40 2.41 -7.90
N GLN A 251 -3.89 1.65 -6.94
CA GLN A 251 -5.32 1.67 -6.58
C GLN A 251 -5.78 3.08 -6.19
N THR A 252 -4.98 3.79 -5.41
CA THR A 252 -5.28 5.17 -5.00
C THR A 252 -5.28 6.13 -6.19
N TYR A 253 -4.35 5.97 -7.12
CA TYR A 253 -4.29 6.79 -8.35
C TYR A 253 -5.56 6.63 -9.20
N PHE A 254 -6.03 5.40 -9.41
CA PHE A 254 -7.21 5.10 -10.23
C PHE A 254 -8.54 5.08 -9.46
N ARG A 255 -8.58 5.48 -8.18
CA ARG A 255 -9.78 5.41 -7.32
C ARG A 255 -11.04 6.09 -7.88
N ASN A 256 -10.87 7.07 -8.78
CA ASN A 256 -11.97 7.79 -9.43
C ASN A 256 -12.29 7.27 -10.84
N CYS A 257 -11.67 6.17 -11.27
CA CYS A 257 -11.93 5.52 -12.55
C CYS A 257 -12.95 4.40 -12.36
N GLU A 258 -14.14 4.54 -12.93
CA GLU A 258 -15.21 3.53 -12.80
C GLU A 258 -14.96 2.27 -13.66
N ASN A 259 -14.03 2.33 -14.62
CA ASN A 259 -13.73 1.25 -15.55
C ASN A 259 -12.60 0.32 -15.08
N ILE A 260 -12.13 0.50 -13.83
CA ILE A 260 -11.12 -0.39 -13.23
C ILE A 260 -11.54 -0.81 -11.82
N THR A 261 -11.28 -2.07 -11.49
CA THR A 261 -11.47 -2.64 -10.17
C THR A 261 -10.17 -3.26 -9.66
N PHE A 262 -10.01 -3.38 -8.35
CA PHE A 262 -8.76 -3.81 -7.74
C PHE A 262 -8.95 -4.93 -6.73
N ASP A 263 -8.05 -5.90 -6.73
CA ASP A 263 -7.80 -6.85 -5.64
C ASP A 263 -6.33 -6.69 -5.18
N CYS A 264 -6.11 -5.75 -4.25
CA CYS A 264 -4.81 -5.41 -3.70
C CYS A 264 -4.61 -5.96 -2.28
N ASN A 265 -5.40 -6.96 -1.83
CA ASN A 265 -5.11 -7.59 -0.54
C ASN A 265 -3.80 -8.39 -0.59
N ILE A 266 -3.26 -8.74 0.59
CA ILE A 266 -1.93 -9.38 0.72
C ILE A 266 -1.98 -10.92 0.62
N ASN A 267 -3.11 -11.51 0.24
CA ASN A 267 -3.21 -12.95 0.08
C ASN A 267 -2.30 -13.44 -1.05
N HIS A 268 -1.54 -14.50 -0.80
CA HIS A 268 -0.59 -15.05 -1.77
C HIS A 268 -1.25 -15.72 -2.98
N ARG A 269 -2.48 -16.15 -2.85
CA ARG A 269 -3.28 -16.75 -3.93
C ARG A 269 -4.52 -15.92 -4.15
N LYS A 270 -4.79 -15.61 -5.41
CA LYS A 270 -5.94 -14.82 -5.84
C LYS A 270 -6.82 -15.67 -6.73
N TYR A 271 -8.12 -15.45 -6.64
CA TYR A 271 -9.08 -16.15 -7.45
C TYR A 271 -10.06 -15.16 -8.05
N PHE A 272 -10.29 -15.29 -9.36
CA PHE A 272 -11.17 -14.43 -10.13
C PHE A 272 -12.12 -15.28 -10.99
N ARG A 273 -13.39 -15.01 -10.87
CA ARG A 273 -14.40 -15.68 -11.71
C ARG A 273 -14.74 -14.85 -12.93
N TYR A 274 -14.73 -15.52 -14.08
CA TYR A 274 -15.27 -15.00 -15.32
C TYR A 274 -16.23 -16.04 -15.93
N TYR A 275 -17.54 -15.85 -15.71
CA TYR A 275 -18.61 -16.80 -16.09
C TYR A 275 -18.32 -18.24 -15.62
N ASP A 276 -18.10 -19.18 -16.57
CA ASP A 276 -17.80 -20.58 -16.26
C ASP A 276 -16.30 -20.85 -15.96
N ASN A 277 -15.48 -19.79 -15.94
CA ASN A 277 -14.05 -19.88 -15.67
C ASN A 277 -13.72 -19.40 -14.26
N LEU A 278 -12.93 -20.17 -13.52
CA LEU A 278 -12.25 -19.77 -12.30
C LEU A 278 -10.76 -19.67 -12.58
N ILE A 279 -10.21 -18.49 -12.42
CA ILE A 279 -8.80 -18.18 -12.69
C ILE A 279 -8.11 -17.87 -11.37
N GLY A 280 -7.07 -18.63 -11.06
CA GLY A 280 -6.18 -18.40 -9.92
C GLY A 280 -4.86 -17.80 -10.38
N THR A 281 -4.27 -16.96 -9.54
CA THR A 281 -2.91 -16.44 -9.73
C THR A 281 -2.13 -16.51 -8.41
N THR A 282 -0.85 -16.80 -8.49
CA THR A 282 0.07 -16.81 -7.36
C THR A 282 1.50 -16.66 -7.86
N HIS A 283 2.39 -16.05 -7.05
CA HIS A 283 3.78 -15.93 -7.47
C HIS A 283 4.46 -17.29 -7.66
N GLY A 284 4.24 -18.24 -6.78
CA GLY A 284 4.74 -19.60 -6.97
C GLY A 284 5.98 -19.94 -6.12
N ASP A 285 6.45 -19.01 -5.30
CA ASP A 285 7.58 -19.18 -4.37
C ASP A 285 7.23 -19.95 -3.08
N GLY A 286 5.94 -20.17 -2.82
CA GLY A 286 5.44 -20.78 -1.57
C GLY A 286 4.89 -22.18 -1.73
N ALA A 287 3.58 -22.30 -1.99
CA ALA A 287 2.90 -23.59 -2.07
C ALA A 287 3.36 -24.42 -3.25
N LYS A 288 3.50 -25.74 -3.03
CA LYS A 288 3.87 -26.67 -4.12
C LYS A 288 2.83 -26.66 -5.22
N GLN A 289 3.29 -26.69 -6.46
CA GLN A 289 2.39 -26.67 -7.62
C GLN A 289 1.32 -27.78 -7.59
N GLY A 290 1.68 -28.99 -7.09
CA GLY A 290 0.75 -30.10 -6.95
C GLY A 290 -0.37 -29.89 -5.93
N ASP A 291 -0.21 -28.98 -4.98
CA ASP A 291 -1.18 -28.67 -3.94
C ASP A 291 -2.15 -27.55 -4.36
N LEU A 292 -1.79 -26.76 -5.38
CA LEU A 292 -2.58 -25.61 -5.82
C LEU A 292 -4.03 -25.94 -6.20
N PRO A 293 -4.35 -27.07 -6.88
CA PRO A 293 -5.72 -27.42 -7.18
C PRO A 293 -6.59 -27.63 -5.94
N LEU A 294 -6.04 -28.28 -4.91
CA LEU A 294 -6.74 -28.49 -3.63
C LEU A 294 -6.89 -27.20 -2.85
N LEU A 295 -5.87 -26.33 -2.88
CA LEU A 295 -5.95 -25.00 -2.28
C LEU A 295 -7.02 -24.14 -2.95
N MET A 296 -7.08 -24.13 -4.30
CA MET A 296 -8.14 -23.43 -5.03
C MET A 296 -9.53 -23.96 -4.67
N ALA A 297 -9.68 -25.28 -4.58
CA ALA A 297 -10.97 -25.90 -4.21
C ALA A 297 -11.39 -25.57 -2.77
N HIS A 298 -10.43 -25.40 -1.85
CA HIS A 298 -10.68 -25.07 -0.45
C HIS A 298 -10.95 -23.57 -0.25
N GLU A 299 -10.23 -22.71 -0.94
CA GLU A 299 -10.22 -21.26 -0.71
C GLU A 299 -11.26 -20.51 -1.55
N SER A 300 -11.57 -20.98 -2.78
CA SER A 300 -12.52 -20.32 -3.66
C SER A 300 -13.94 -20.83 -3.48
N LYS A 301 -14.84 -19.92 -3.15
CA LYS A 301 -16.28 -20.21 -3.03
C LYS A 301 -16.92 -20.55 -4.37
N GLU A 302 -16.35 -20.05 -5.47
CA GLU A 302 -16.85 -20.26 -6.84
C GLU A 302 -16.38 -21.59 -7.46
N TRP A 303 -15.62 -22.41 -6.74
CA TRP A 303 -15.08 -23.67 -7.25
C TRP A 303 -16.15 -24.56 -7.89
N SER A 304 -17.26 -24.78 -7.20
CA SER A 304 -18.34 -25.66 -7.66
C SER A 304 -19.19 -25.06 -8.78
N GLU A 305 -19.12 -23.76 -8.98
CA GLU A 305 -19.94 -23.03 -9.95
C GLU A 305 -19.25 -22.88 -11.32
N CYS A 306 -17.94 -23.10 -11.37
CA CYS A 306 -17.15 -22.96 -12.59
C CYS A 306 -16.82 -24.33 -13.20
N LYS A 307 -16.88 -24.43 -14.53
CA LYS A 307 -16.51 -25.67 -15.27
C LYS A 307 -15.01 -25.73 -15.56
N HIS A 308 -14.40 -24.58 -15.88
CA HIS A 308 -13.01 -24.47 -16.30
C HIS A 308 -12.20 -23.77 -15.22
N ARG A 309 -11.04 -24.33 -14.86
CA ARG A 309 -10.19 -23.80 -13.80
C ARG A 309 -8.75 -23.74 -14.24
N TYR A 310 -8.13 -22.58 -14.03
CA TYR A 310 -6.76 -22.28 -14.43
C TYR A 310 -6.02 -21.64 -13.29
N ILE A 311 -4.72 -21.96 -13.13
CA ILE A 311 -3.84 -21.28 -12.20
C ILE A 311 -2.59 -20.85 -12.96
N TYR A 312 -2.29 -19.55 -12.92
CA TYR A 312 -1.08 -18.96 -13.48
C TYR A 312 -0.08 -18.73 -12.36
N THR A 313 1.15 -19.23 -12.57
CA THR A 313 2.26 -19.15 -11.61
C THR A 313 3.48 -18.52 -12.25
N HIS A 314 4.35 -17.94 -11.44
CA HIS A 314 5.51 -17.15 -11.83
C HIS A 314 6.78 -17.69 -11.15
N HIS A 315 7.76 -16.85 -10.80
CA HIS A 315 8.95 -17.15 -10.02
C HIS A 315 10.02 -18.00 -10.75
N VAL A 316 9.63 -19.02 -11.48
CA VAL A 316 10.57 -19.93 -12.15
C VAL A 316 11.04 -19.44 -13.52
N HIS A 317 10.50 -18.36 -14.03
CA HIS A 317 10.87 -17.66 -15.28
C HIS A 317 10.81 -18.54 -16.55
N HIS A 318 10.20 -19.72 -16.50
CA HIS A 318 10.05 -20.60 -17.64
C HIS A 318 8.64 -21.15 -17.79
N LYS A 319 8.29 -21.48 -19.02
CA LYS A 319 6.97 -22.02 -19.35
C LYS A 319 6.89 -23.49 -18.97
N THR A 320 5.86 -23.81 -18.17
CA THR A 320 5.31 -25.17 -18.08
C THR A 320 3.78 -25.07 -18.22
N ALA A 321 3.15 -26.14 -18.68
CA ALA A 321 1.72 -26.29 -18.66
C ALA A 321 1.39 -27.73 -18.29
N LYS A 322 0.53 -27.92 -17.29
CA LYS A 322 0.18 -29.25 -16.81
C LYS A 322 -1.29 -29.30 -16.40
N ASP A 323 -1.98 -30.31 -16.89
CA ASP A 323 -3.33 -30.63 -16.45
C ASP A 323 -3.30 -31.49 -15.18
N PHE A 324 -3.96 -31.01 -14.16
CA PHE A 324 -4.29 -31.75 -12.95
C PHE A 324 -5.77 -32.13 -12.99
N ILE A 325 -6.23 -32.93 -12.03
CA ILE A 325 -7.67 -33.26 -11.95
C ILE A 325 -8.46 -31.97 -11.70
N GLY A 326 -9.15 -31.52 -12.75
CA GLY A 326 -10.06 -30.38 -12.71
C GLY A 326 -9.43 -28.98 -12.75
N VAL A 327 -8.10 -28.86 -12.91
CA VAL A 327 -7.38 -27.58 -12.99
C VAL A 327 -6.21 -27.68 -13.95
N THR A 328 -6.04 -26.71 -14.84
CA THR A 328 -4.82 -26.53 -15.61
C THR A 328 -3.90 -25.52 -14.90
N ILE A 329 -2.65 -25.87 -14.69
CA ILE A 329 -1.64 -24.97 -14.10
C ILE A 329 -0.59 -24.63 -15.15
N GLU A 330 -0.34 -23.34 -15.31
CA GLU A 330 0.71 -22.84 -16.21
C GLU A 330 1.70 -21.94 -15.47
N SER A 331 3.00 -22.18 -15.62
CA SER A 331 4.01 -21.20 -15.25
C SER A 331 4.39 -20.34 -16.45
N LEU A 332 4.71 -19.07 -16.17
CA LEU A 332 4.94 -18.06 -17.19
C LEU A 332 6.43 -17.76 -17.35
N ARG A 333 6.78 -17.31 -18.55
CA ARG A 333 8.10 -16.75 -18.83
C ARG A 333 8.22 -15.35 -18.28
N SER A 334 9.43 -14.97 -17.95
CA SER A 334 9.78 -13.60 -17.56
C SER A 334 10.30 -12.79 -18.76
N PRO A 335 10.02 -11.49 -18.86
CA PRO A 335 10.69 -10.59 -19.80
C PRO A 335 12.09 -10.18 -19.33
N SER A 336 12.49 -10.49 -18.08
CA SER A 336 13.76 -10.05 -17.51
C SER A 336 14.97 -10.80 -18.09
N GLY A 337 16.11 -10.11 -18.14
CA GLY A 337 17.39 -10.70 -18.52
C GLY A 337 17.95 -11.65 -17.46
N SER A 338 18.85 -12.56 -17.89
CA SER A 338 19.56 -13.45 -16.99
C SER A 338 20.73 -12.71 -16.35
N ASP A 339 20.71 -12.58 -15.01
CA ASP A 339 21.83 -12.04 -14.25
C ASP A 339 22.91 -13.10 -13.96
N SER A 340 23.96 -12.70 -13.25
CA SER A 340 25.08 -13.55 -12.84
C SER A 340 24.64 -14.83 -12.13
N TRP A 341 23.66 -14.71 -11.22
CA TRP A 341 23.15 -15.88 -10.49
C TRP A 341 22.44 -16.87 -11.42
N HIS A 342 21.58 -16.38 -12.33
CA HIS A 342 20.90 -17.22 -13.31
C HIS A 342 21.90 -17.90 -14.26
N HIS A 343 22.88 -17.15 -14.74
CA HIS A 343 23.93 -17.68 -15.63
C HIS A 343 24.75 -18.77 -14.93
N ARG A 344 25.22 -18.50 -13.71
CA ARG A 344 26.00 -19.46 -12.92
C ARG A 344 25.26 -20.77 -12.65
N ASN A 345 23.94 -20.69 -12.42
CA ASN A 345 23.11 -21.86 -12.10
C ASN A 345 22.52 -22.55 -13.35
N GLY A 346 22.84 -22.08 -14.56
CA GLY A 346 22.39 -22.68 -15.81
C GLY A 346 20.95 -22.33 -16.20
N TYR A 347 20.34 -21.32 -15.59
CA TYR A 347 19.01 -20.82 -15.94
C TYR A 347 19.08 -19.83 -17.09
N THR A 348 19.62 -20.30 -18.23
CA THR A 348 19.85 -19.51 -19.45
C THR A 348 19.14 -20.12 -20.64
N GLY A 349 19.02 -19.36 -21.74
CA GLY A 349 18.46 -19.86 -23.00
C GLY A 349 16.93 -19.97 -23.04
N VAL A 350 16.22 -19.53 -21.99
CA VAL A 350 14.75 -19.46 -22.03
C VAL A 350 14.34 -18.20 -22.78
N PRO A 351 13.42 -18.28 -23.76
CA PRO A 351 12.88 -17.10 -24.45
C PRO A 351 12.27 -16.12 -23.45
N LYS A 352 12.63 -14.85 -23.56
CA LYS A 352 12.05 -13.77 -22.76
C LYS A 352 10.70 -13.38 -23.38
N ALA A 353 9.65 -13.29 -22.58
CA ALA A 353 8.32 -13.03 -23.12
C ALA A 353 7.38 -12.38 -22.10
N ILE A 354 6.39 -11.69 -22.61
CA ILE A 354 5.16 -11.39 -21.89
C ILE A 354 4.05 -12.26 -22.46
N GLU A 355 3.23 -12.79 -21.58
CA GLU A 355 2.19 -13.74 -21.92
C GLU A 355 0.80 -13.22 -21.56
N GLY A 356 -0.20 -13.69 -22.32
CA GLY A 356 -1.60 -13.40 -22.09
C GLY A 356 -2.46 -14.59 -22.48
N PHE A 357 -3.68 -14.63 -21.95
CA PHE A 357 -4.59 -15.74 -22.13
C PHE A 357 -5.97 -15.23 -22.47
N ILE A 358 -6.62 -15.86 -23.43
CA ILE A 358 -8.00 -15.54 -23.81
C ILE A 358 -8.92 -16.64 -23.34
N HIS A 359 -9.91 -16.26 -22.54
CA HIS A 359 -10.93 -17.17 -22.02
C HIS A 359 -12.30 -16.81 -22.60
N HIS A 360 -12.95 -17.80 -23.20
CA HIS A 360 -14.34 -17.69 -23.59
C HIS A 360 -15.25 -17.90 -22.38
N LYS A 361 -16.40 -17.25 -22.34
CA LYS A 361 -17.37 -17.35 -21.22
C LYS A 361 -17.71 -18.77 -20.84
N GLU A 362 -17.91 -19.67 -21.84
CA GLU A 362 -18.41 -21.03 -21.66
C GLU A 362 -17.38 -22.11 -21.98
N PHE A 363 -16.38 -21.85 -22.85
CA PHE A 363 -15.49 -22.88 -23.39
C PHE A 363 -14.08 -22.89 -22.75
N GLY A 364 -13.84 -22.08 -21.76
CA GLY A 364 -12.53 -22.03 -21.10
C GLY A 364 -11.48 -21.22 -21.87
N GLN A 365 -10.21 -21.53 -21.65
CA GLN A 365 -9.09 -20.91 -22.33
C GLN A 365 -9.05 -21.33 -23.81
N VAL A 366 -9.22 -20.36 -24.69
CA VAL A 366 -9.26 -20.58 -26.15
C VAL A 366 -7.98 -20.18 -26.84
N ALA A 367 -7.15 -19.34 -26.20
CA ALA A 367 -5.85 -18.98 -26.77
C ALA A 367 -4.83 -18.64 -25.65
N ARG A 368 -3.56 -18.94 -25.93
CA ARG A 368 -2.39 -18.42 -25.23
C ARG A 368 -1.63 -17.52 -26.20
N LEU A 369 -1.38 -16.30 -25.81
CA LEU A 369 -0.63 -15.30 -26.57
C LEU A 369 0.72 -15.10 -25.94
N SER A 370 1.76 -14.96 -26.76
CA SER A 370 3.13 -14.66 -26.29
C SER A 370 3.73 -13.57 -27.16
N HIS A 371 4.29 -12.55 -26.52
CA HIS A 371 5.17 -11.58 -27.17
C HIS A 371 6.60 -11.91 -26.71
N ILE A 372 7.41 -12.40 -27.67
CA ILE A 372 8.79 -12.85 -27.43
C ILE A 372 9.75 -11.73 -27.81
N PHE A 373 10.82 -11.52 -27.02
CA PHE A 373 11.85 -10.50 -27.21
C PHE A 373 13.15 -11.09 -27.77
#